data_f7c7f4f15750670fce01ddd21d116da3
#
_entry.id   f7c7f4f15750670fce01ddd21d116da3
#
_cell.length_a   1.000
_cell.length_b   1.000
_cell.length_c   1.000
_cell.angle_alpha   90.00
_cell.angle_beta   90.00
_cell.angle_gamma   90.00
#
_symmetry.space_group_name_H-M   'P 1'
#
loop_
_entity.id
_entity.type
_entity.pdbx_description
1 polymer ?
#
loop_
_entity_poly.entity_id
_entity_poly.type
_entity_poly.pdbx_seq_one_letter_code
_entity_poly.pdbx_strand_id
1 'polypeptide(L)'
;MVADGFDIIVYGNYPNPFSDQTIFSYFVNLNDDLDEFEIRIYTISGRLIRRIDSDINNDPLDPDGGARRKGYNELIWDGTDKDGIEVANGVYFALLRGSYDGETLEKILKVVKLR
;
A
#
# COMPACT_ATOMS: atom_id res chain seq x y z
N MET A 1 20.01 15.21 -6.32
CA MET A 1 19.14 14.80 -7.44
C MET A 1 18.69 13.39 -7.22
N VAL A 2 17.42 13.18 -7.31
CA VAL A 2 16.93 11.81 -7.33
C VAL A 2 17.50 11.15 -8.56
N ALA A 3 18.02 9.96 -8.39
CA ALA A 3 18.54 9.21 -9.51
C ALA A 3 17.49 9.11 -10.60
N ASP A 4 17.91 9.27 -11.82
CA ASP A 4 17.06 8.95 -12.94
C ASP A 4 16.55 7.53 -12.73
N GLY A 5 15.23 7.38 -12.79
CA GLY A 5 14.64 6.08 -12.60
C GLY A 5 14.18 5.80 -11.18
N PHE A 6 14.10 6.79 -10.29
CA PHE A 6 13.33 6.59 -9.06
C PHE A 6 11.92 6.22 -9.45
N ASP A 7 11.52 5.02 -9.12
CA ASP A 7 10.18 4.54 -9.40
C ASP A 7 9.78 3.48 -8.40
N ILE A 8 8.48 3.33 -8.28
CA ILE A 8 7.89 2.23 -7.55
C ILE A 8 7.06 1.46 -8.57
N ILE A 9 7.49 0.25 -8.89
CA ILE A 9 6.81 -0.58 -9.87
C ILE A 9 5.78 -1.41 -9.12
N VAL A 10 4.50 -1.15 -9.38
CA VAL A 10 3.42 -1.86 -8.70
C VAL A 10 2.95 -3.00 -9.58
N TYR A 11 3.09 -4.22 -9.07
CA TYR A 11 2.67 -5.42 -9.80
C TYR A 11 1.18 -5.69 -9.65
N GLY A 12 0.58 -5.21 -8.57
CA GLY A 12 -0.84 -5.39 -8.33
C GLY A 12 -1.12 -5.92 -6.94
N ASN A 13 -2.27 -6.55 -6.81
CA ASN A 13 -2.66 -7.21 -5.55
C ASN A 13 -3.24 -8.59 -5.87
N TYR A 14 -3.02 -9.54 -4.97
CA TYR A 14 -3.49 -10.90 -5.12
C TYR A 14 -3.85 -11.50 -3.77
N PRO A 15 -4.98 -12.20 -3.65
CA PRO A 15 -6.01 -12.37 -4.67
C PRO A 15 -6.81 -11.10 -4.94
N ASN A 16 -7.39 -10.99 -6.14
CA ASN A 16 -8.26 -9.88 -6.52
C ASN A 16 -9.29 -10.40 -7.54
N PRO A 17 -10.57 -10.60 -7.21
CA PRO A 17 -11.18 -10.26 -5.91
C PRO A 17 -10.60 -11.06 -4.74
N PHE A 18 -10.67 -10.47 -3.55
CA PHE A 18 -10.22 -11.14 -2.35
C PHE A 18 -11.36 -11.35 -1.36
N SER A 19 -11.22 -12.36 -0.51
CA SER A 19 -12.19 -12.68 0.54
C SER A 19 -11.73 -12.18 1.90
N ASP A 20 -10.59 -12.66 2.38
CA ASP A 20 -10.10 -12.37 3.72
C ASP A 20 -8.96 -11.36 3.73
N GLN A 21 -8.08 -11.45 2.76
CA GLN A 21 -6.93 -10.55 2.65
C GLN A 21 -6.42 -10.49 1.23
N THR A 22 -5.69 -9.44 0.92
CA THR A 22 -5.00 -9.30 -0.35
C THR A 22 -3.58 -8.81 -0.09
N ILE A 23 -2.66 -9.19 -0.97
CA ILE A 23 -1.25 -8.85 -0.86
C ILE A 23 -0.90 -7.87 -1.97
N PHE A 24 -0.47 -6.67 -1.61
CA PHE A 24 0.08 -5.71 -2.57
C PHE A 24 1.54 -6.07 -2.81
N SER A 25 1.93 -6.18 -4.08
CA SER A 25 3.31 -6.44 -4.44
C SER A 25 3.86 -5.31 -5.29
N TYR A 26 5.06 -4.89 -4.96
CA TYR A 26 5.71 -3.76 -5.63
C TYR A 26 7.22 -3.84 -5.49
N PHE A 27 7.92 -3.09 -6.32
CA PHE A 27 9.38 -3.02 -6.34
C PHE A 27 9.82 -1.58 -6.18
N VAL A 28 10.64 -1.33 -5.18
CA VAL A 28 11.25 0.00 -4.97
C VAL A 28 12.56 0.03 -5.76
N ASN A 29 12.56 0.78 -6.85
CA ASN A 29 13.70 0.87 -7.76
C ASN A 29 14.65 1.97 -7.32
N LEU A 30 15.37 1.69 -6.23
CA LEU A 30 16.38 2.57 -5.62
C LEU A 30 17.49 1.73 -5.04
N ASN A 31 18.62 2.39 -4.73
CA ASN A 31 19.71 1.78 -3.98
C ASN A 31 19.53 1.94 -2.46
N ASP A 32 18.57 2.73 -2.04
CA ASP A 32 18.24 3.00 -0.65
C ASP A 32 16.79 2.70 -0.38
N ASP A 33 16.44 2.57 0.90
CA ASP A 33 15.06 2.43 1.31
C ASP A 33 14.32 3.76 1.10
N LEU A 34 13.01 3.69 0.94
CA LEU A 34 12.17 4.89 0.89
C LEU A 34 12.21 5.61 2.23
N ASP A 35 12.09 6.92 2.20
CA ASP A 35 11.97 7.73 3.41
C ASP A 35 10.61 7.51 4.06
N GLU A 36 9.56 7.43 3.24
CA GLU A 36 8.18 7.22 3.69
C GLU A 36 7.45 6.31 2.70
N PHE A 37 6.54 5.51 3.21
CA PHE A 37 5.64 4.71 2.39
C PHE A 37 4.32 4.50 3.11
N GLU A 38 3.22 4.64 2.37
CA GLU A 38 1.90 4.34 2.89
C GLU A 38 0.99 3.77 1.81
N ILE A 39 -0.01 3.02 2.24
CA ILE A 39 -1.11 2.62 1.39
C ILE A 39 -2.38 3.18 2.01
N ARG A 40 -3.14 3.93 1.22
CA ARG A 40 -4.45 4.45 1.62
C ARG A 40 -5.53 3.70 0.88
N ILE A 41 -6.51 3.22 1.60
CA ILE A 41 -7.64 2.49 1.03
C ILE A 41 -8.86 3.40 1.06
N TYR A 42 -9.46 3.62 -0.09
CA TYR A 42 -10.63 4.48 -0.28
C TYR A 42 -11.83 3.69 -0.75
N THR A 43 -13.00 4.09 -0.32
CA THR A 43 -14.25 3.62 -0.93
C THR A 43 -14.38 4.18 -2.35
N ILE A 44 -15.34 3.64 -3.12
CA ILE A 44 -15.58 4.12 -4.48
C ILE A 44 -16.03 5.60 -4.49
N SER A 45 -16.63 6.08 -3.40
CA SER A 45 -17.00 7.49 -3.26
C SER A 45 -15.85 8.40 -2.80
N GLY A 46 -14.67 7.85 -2.57
CA GLY A 46 -13.49 8.63 -2.20
C GLY A 46 -13.26 8.80 -0.71
N ARG A 47 -13.98 8.06 0.14
CA ARG A 47 -13.78 8.16 1.59
C ARG A 47 -12.62 7.27 2.02
N LEU A 48 -11.66 7.84 2.72
CA LEU A 48 -10.54 7.08 3.30
C LEU A 48 -11.04 6.20 4.43
N ILE A 49 -10.79 4.89 4.35
CA ILE A 49 -11.23 3.94 5.37
C ILE A 49 -10.08 3.25 6.09
N ARG A 50 -8.90 3.19 5.47
CA ARG A 50 -7.74 2.57 6.10
C ARG A 50 -6.47 3.22 5.57
N ARG A 51 -5.51 3.41 6.46
CA ARG A 51 -4.17 3.87 6.11
C ARG A 51 -3.18 2.93 6.75
N ILE A 52 -2.35 2.31 5.93
CA ILE A 52 -1.25 1.46 6.40
C ILE A 52 0.01 2.29 6.22
N ASP A 53 0.60 2.74 7.33
CA ASP A 53 1.69 3.71 7.33
C ASP A 53 2.96 3.07 7.84
N SER A 54 3.92 2.93 6.95
CA SER A 54 5.21 2.33 7.25
C SER A 54 6.15 3.24 8.05
N ASP A 55 5.81 4.50 8.19
CA ASP A 55 6.63 5.45 8.97
C ASP A 55 6.35 5.35 10.46
N ILE A 56 5.22 4.79 10.81
CA ILE A 56 4.80 4.64 12.19
C ILE A 56 5.19 3.23 12.64
N ASN A 57 6.07 3.14 13.60
CA ASN A 57 6.62 1.87 14.09
C ASN A 57 5.60 1.02 14.84
N ASN A 58 4.36 1.02 14.52
CA ASN A 58 3.35 0.23 15.22
C ASN A 58 2.13 -0.06 14.40
N ASP A 59 2.19 0.14 13.08
CA ASP A 59 1.06 -0.27 12.27
C ASP A 59 0.97 -1.80 12.30
N PRO A 60 -0.17 -2.38 12.71
CA PRO A 60 -0.30 -3.83 12.82
C PRO A 60 -0.08 -4.58 11.52
N LEU A 61 -0.26 -3.92 10.38
CA LEU A 61 -0.08 -4.53 9.07
C LEU A 61 1.33 -4.35 8.51
N ASP A 62 2.13 -3.49 9.13
CA ASP A 62 3.55 -3.33 8.78
C ASP A 62 4.38 -3.04 10.05
N PRO A 63 4.44 -4.00 10.98
CA PRO A 63 4.99 -3.73 12.31
C PRO A 63 6.48 -3.39 12.34
N ASP A 64 7.24 -3.82 11.37
CA ASP A 64 8.69 -3.54 11.28
C ASP A 64 9.02 -2.43 10.30
N GLY A 65 8.02 -1.77 9.70
CA GLY A 65 8.29 -0.75 8.71
C GLY A 65 8.94 -1.25 7.44
N GLY A 66 8.84 -2.55 7.17
CA GLY A 66 9.52 -3.20 6.05
C GLY A 66 9.03 -2.79 4.68
N ALA A 67 7.87 -2.18 4.61
CA ALA A 67 7.27 -1.77 3.34
C ALA A 67 8.07 -0.67 2.60
N ARG A 68 9.00 0.01 3.29
CA ARG A 68 9.87 1.03 2.71
C ARG A 68 11.14 0.49 2.07
N ARG A 69 11.41 -0.80 2.23
CA ARG A 69 12.70 -1.38 1.81
C ARG A 69 12.86 -1.33 0.30
N LYS A 70 14.10 -1.10 -0.12
CA LYS A 70 14.45 -1.20 -1.54
C LYS A 70 14.24 -2.62 -2.03
N GLY A 71 13.95 -2.76 -3.31
CA GLY A 71 13.71 -4.05 -3.93
C GLY A 71 12.27 -4.49 -3.83
N TYR A 72 12.07 -5.78 -3.88
CA TYR A 72 10.73 -6.38 -3.90
C TYR A 72 10.09 -6.35 -2.52
N ASN A 73 8.82 -5.94 -2.47
CA ASN A 73 8.05 -5.89 -1.24
C ASN A 73 6.67 -6.48 -1.41
N GLU A 74 6.15 -7.00 -0.30
CA GLU A 74 4.75 -7.40 -0.18
C GLU A 74 4.17 -6.80 1.08
N LEU A 75 2.95 -6.28 0.99
CA LEU A 75 2.24 -5.73 2.13
C LEU A 75 0.80 -6.23 2.11
N ILE A 76 0.36 -6.79 3.23
CA ILE A 76 -0.96 -7.39 3.35
C ILE A 76 -1.96 -6.36 3.84
N TRP A 77 -3.13 -6.30 3.18
CA TRP A 77 -4.31 -5.67 3.75
C TRP A 77 -5.29 -6.77 4.15
N ASP A 78 -5.70 -6.74 5.40
CA ASP A 78 -6.58 -7.76 5.98
C ASP A 78 -8.08 -7.48 5.75
N GLY A 79 -8.41 -6.52 4.90
CA GLY A 79 -9.80 -6.19 4.59
C GLY A 79 -10.54 -5.46 5.69
N THR A 80 -9.82 -4.85 6.62
CA THR A 80 -10.45 -4.09 7.72
C THR A 80 -10.25 -2.60 7.53
N ASP A 81 -11.17 -1.83 8.14
CA ASP A 81 -11.03 -0.38 8.21
C ASP A 81 -10.12 0.01 9.39
N LYS A 82 -10.03 1.31 9.65
CA LYS A 82 -9.18 1.85 10.72
C LYS A 82 -9.55 1.36 12.12
N ASP A 83 -10.78 0.92 12.30
CA ASP A 83 -11.28 0.42 13.58
C ASP A 83 -11.19 -1.10 13.70
N GLY A 84 -10.59 -1.76 12.70
CA GLY A 84 -10.45 -3.20 12.69
C GLY A 84 -11.71 -3.95 12.26
N ILE A 85 -12.68 -3.25 11.69
CA ILE A 85 -13.94 -3.84 11.25
C ILE A 85 -13.84 -4.23 9.79
N GLU A 86 -14.26 -5.45 9.48
CA GLU A 86 -14.27 -5.96 8.11
C GLU A 86 -15.13 -5.07 7.21
N VAL A 87 -14.55 -4.65 6.08
CA VAL A 87 -15.26 -3.80 5.13
C VAL A 87 -16.25 -4.62 4.29
N ALA A 88 -17.27 -3.95 3.76
CA ALA A 88 -18.28 -4.58 2.93
C ALA A 88 -17.70 -5.06 1.60
N ASN A 89 -18.38 -6.02 0.96
CA ASN A 89 -18.07 -6.38 -0.41
C ASN A 89 -18.20 -5.17 -1.32
N GLY A 90 -17.32 -5.06 -2.28
CA GLY A 90 -17.37 -3.95 -3.23
C GLY A 90 -16.01 -3.60 -3.79
N VAL A 91 -15.98 -2.47 -4.46
CA VAL A 91 -14.78 -1.94 -5.11
C VAL A 91 -14.16 -0.88 -4.20
N TYR A 92 -12.84 -0.99 -4.05
CA TYR A 92 -12.03 -0.05 -3.30
C TYR A 92 -10.87 0.41 -4.17
N PHE A 93 -10.29 1.55 -3.82
CA PHE A 93 -9.07 2.02 -4.46
C PHE A 93 -7.96 2.07 -3.44
N ALA A 94 -6.82 1.50 -3.80
CA ALA A 94 -5.61 1.54 -2.98
C ALA A 94 -4.64 2.52 -3.62
N LEU A 95 -4.25 3.55 -2.86
CA LEU A 95 -3.23 4.50 -3.26
C LEU A 95 -1.94 4.13 -2.57
N LEU A 96 -0.94 3.69 -3.35
CA LEU A 96 0.40 3.41 -2.86
C LEU A 96 1.23 4.67 -3.06
N ARG A 97 1.77 5.20 -1.96
CA ARG A 97 2.51 6.45 -1.97
C ARG A 97 3.86 6.28 -1.29
N GLY A 98 4.92 6.58 -2.03
CA GLY A 98 6.27 6.52 -1.52
C GLY A 98 7.02 7.81 -1.73
N SER A 99 7.90 8.17 -0.79
CA SER A 99 8.71 9.36 -0.88
C SER A 99 10.18 9.03 -0.70
N TYR A 100 11.02 9.71 -1.46
CA TYR A 100 12.47 9.60 -1.35
C TYR A 100 13.10 10.94 -1.77
N ASP A 101 13.98 11.46 -0.93
CA ASP A 101 14.75 12.67 -1.20
C ASP A 101 13.89 13.84 -1.69
N GLY A 102 12.75 14.04 -1.00
CA GLY A 102 11.82 15.12 -1.29
C GLY A 102 10.87 14.88 -2.47
N GLU A 103 11.00 13.78 -3.17
CA GLU A 103 10.08 13.41 -4.25
C GLU A 103 9.07 12.39 -3.77
N THR A 104 7.85 12.50 -4.29
CA THR A 104 6.75 11.59 -3.94
C THR A 104 6.16 10.99 -5.21
N LEU A 105 5.96 9.67 -5.17
CA LEU A 105 5.28 8.94 -6.24
C LEU A 105 4.02 8.32 -5.70
N GLU A 106 2.99 8.27 -6.54
CA GLU A 106 1.71 7.67 -6.21
C GLU A 106 1.26 6.74 -7.33
N LYS A 107 0.75 5.58 -6.95
CA LYS A 107 0.15 4.61 -7.87
C LYS A 107 -1.18 4.17 -7.29
N ILE A 108 -2.18 3.98 -8.16
CA ILE A 108 -3.52 3.60 -7.74
C ILE A 108 -3.86 2.23 -8.29
N LEU A 109 -4.42 1.38 -7.43
CA LEU A 109 -4.95 0.06 -7.80
C LEU A 109 -6.43 -0.02 -7.46
N LYS A 110 -7.17 -0.72 -8.31
CA LYS A 110 -8.54 -1.11 -8.03
C LYS A 110 -8.52 -2.46 -7.31
N VAL A 111 -9.16 -2.51 -6.16
CA VAL A 111 -9.20 -3.70 -5.30
C VAL A 111 -10.66 -4.11 -5.10
N VAL A 112 -10.95 -5.37 -5.33
CA VAL A 112 -12.34 -5.87 -5.21
C VAL A 112 -12.41 -6.87 -4.08
N LYS A 113 -13.32 -6.61 -3.14
CA LYS A 113 -13.64 -7.57 -2.07
C LYS A 113 -14.92 -8.28 -2.42
N LEU A 114 -14.87 -9.59 -2.39
CA LEU A 114 -16.00 -10.45 -2.69
C LEU A 114 -15.95 -11.69 -1.80
N ARG A 115 -16.82 -11.70 -0.81
CA ARG A 115 -16.88 -12.79 0.17
C ARG A 115 -18.19 -13.56 0.08
#